data_bd052c6eacf9dd3f921f0f1bd75bf621
#
_entry.id   bd052c6eacf9dd3f921f0f1bd75bf621
#
_cell.length_a   1.000
_cell.length_b   1.000
_cell.length_c   1.000
_cell.angle_alpha   90.00
_cell.angle_beta   90.00
_cell.angle_gamma   90.00
#
_symmetry.space_group_name_H-M   'P 1'
#
loop_
_entity.id
_entity.type
_entity.pdbx_description
1 polymer ?
#
loop_
_entity_poly.entity_id
_entity_poly.type
_entity_poly.pdbx_seq_one_letter_code
_entity_poly.pdbx_strand_id
1 'polypeptide(L)'
;VQTCALPISLQLTQVLKRVATTDHCVLVDCLTIWLSNIMCSIPSQNGQAGDEDERIALARNELAAMLPALPGRLILVSNEVGMGIVPAASLGRVFRDEQGRLNQAIAAVSDHVTLVVAGLPMVVK
;
A
#
# COMPACT_ATOMS: atom_id res chain seq x y z
N VAL A 1 0.60 -3.97 25.29
CA VAL A 1 0.36 -3.78 23.84
C VAL A 1 -0.44 -4.98 23.37
N GLN A 2 -1.68 -4.75 22.98
CA GLN A 2 -2.53 -5.81 22.42
C GLN A 2 -2.27 -5.88 20.91
N THR A 3 -1.66 -6.96 20.45
CA THR A 3 -1.44 -7.20 19.02
C THR A 3 -2.66 -7.94 18.48
N CYS A 4 -3.41 -7.29 17.59
CA CYS A 4 -4.49 -7.93 16.85
C CYS A 4 -4.06 -8.02 15.38
N ALA A 5 -3.85 -9.24 14.87
CA ALA A 5 -3.59 -9.47 13.47
C ALA A 5 -4.93 -9.57 12.73
N LEU A 6 -5.19 -8.62 11.83
CA LEU A 6 -6.33 -8.66 10.91
C LEU A 6 -5.82 -9.02 9.51
N PRO A 7 -6.55 -9.85 8.74
CA PRO A 7 -6.17 -10.09 7.35
C PRO A 7 -6.17 -8.78 6.57
N ILE A 8 -5.21 -8.62 5.64
CA ILE A 8 -5.13 -7.44 4.79
C ILE A 8 -6.39 -7.36 3.93
N SER A 9 -7.26 -6.45 4.30
CA SER A 9 -8.58 -6.26 3.71
C SER A 9 -8.51 -5.35 2.50
N LEU A 10 -9.38 -5.60 1.52
CA LEU A 10 -9.67 -4.62 0.45
C LEU A 10 -10.14 -3.28 1.01
N GLN A 11 -10.72 -3.28 2.21
CA GLN A 11 -11.22 -2.09 2.90
C GLN A 11 -10.21 -1.53 3.91
N LEU A 12 -8.92 -1.51 3.55
CA LEU A 12 -7.84 -1.07 4.45
C LEU A 12 -8.11 0.31 5.07
N THR A 13 -8.59 1.27 4.27
CA THR A 13 -8.93 2.62 4.74
C THR A 13 -9.97 2.62 5.86
N GLN A 14 -11.01 1.79 5.74
CA GLN A 14 -12.07 1.67 6.76
C GLN A 14 -11.53 1.00 8.03
N VAL A 15 -10.69 -0.03 7.87
CA VAL A 15 -10.06 -0.71 9.00
C VAL A 15 -9.18 0.26 9.78
N LEU A 16 -8.33 1.02 9.09
CA LEU A 16 -7.45 2.02 9.73
C LEU A 16 -8.24 3.09 10.48
N LYS A 17 -9.31 3.63 9.89
CA LYS A 17 -10.21 4.59 10.57
C LYS A 17 -10.81 4.04 11.86
N ARG A 18 -11.05 2.74 11.92
CA ARG A 18 -11.65 2.09 13.09
C ARG A 18 -10.64 1.77 14.19
N VAL A 19 -9.39 1.41 13.82
CA VAL A 19 -8.41 0.91 14.79
C VAL A 19 -7.37 1.93 15.22
N ALA A 20 -7.18 3.01 14.43
CA ALA A 20 -6.25 4.08 14.78
C ALA A 20 -6.80 4.92 15.93
N THR A 21 -6.04 4.98 17.03
CA THR A 21 -6.32 5.83 18.21
C THR A 21 -5.02 6.45 18.68
N THR A 22 -5.10 7.49 19.49
CA THR A 22 -3.92 8.19 20.04
C THR A 22 -2.97 7.27 20.81
N ASP A 23 -3.50 6.21 21.41
CA ASP A 23 -2.76 5.30 22.28
C ASP A 23 -2.25 4.05 21.55
N HIS A 24 -2.58 3.90 20.26
CA HIS A 24 -2.21 2.74 19.47
C HIS A 24 -1.06 3.02 18.51
N CYS A 25 -0.26 1.97 18.29
CA CYS A 25 0.61 1.86 17.15
C CYS A 25 0.06 0.77 16.23
N VAL A 26 -0.35 1.16 15.03
CA VAL A 26 -0.91 0.24 14.04
C VAL A 26 0.17 -0.11 13.02
N LEU A 27 0.44 -1.41 12.85
CA LEU A 27 1.33 -1.93 11.82
C LEU A 27 0.50 -2.55 10.70
N VAL A 28 0.75 -2.11 9.47
CA VAL A 28 0.20 -2.71 8.25
C VAL A 28 1.31 -3.48 7.53
N ASP A 29 1.17 -4.78 7.48
CA ASP A 29 2.10 -5.68 6.77
C ASP A 29 1.31 -6.57 5.79
N CYS A 30 1.32 -6.26 4.48
CA CYS A 30 1.99 -5.13 3.83
C CYS A 30 1.10 -4.50 2.75
N LEU A 31 1.44 -3.31 2.33
CA LEU A 31 0.73 -2.61 1.23
C LEU A 31 0.86 -3.34 -0.10
N THR A 32 1.91 -4.13 -0.28
CA THR A 32 2.12 -4.95 -1.49
C THR A 32 1.03 -6.03 -1.64
N ILE A 33 0.68 -6.71 -0.55
CA ILE A 33 -0.41 -7.70 -0.55
C ILE A 33 -1.77 -6.99 -0.72
N TRP A 34 -1.96 -5.83 -0.09
CA TRP A 34 -3.17 -5.03 -0.28
C TRP A 34 -3.39 -4.66 -1.74
N LEU A 35 -2.36 -4.14 -2.43
CA LEU A 35 -2.42 -3.82 -3.86
C LEU A 35 -2.74 -5.06 -4.70
N SER A 36 -2.05 -6.18 -4.43
CA SER A 36 -2.30 -7.45 -5.12
C SER A 36 -3.76 -7.90 -4.95
N ASN A 37 -4.31 -7.79 -3.76
CA ASN A 37 -5.71 -8.14 -3.48
C ASN A 37 -6.69 -7.24 -4.24
N ILE A 38 -6.42 -5.94 -4.36
CA ILE A 38 -7.23 -5.03 -5.17
C ILE A 38 -7.20 -5.48 -6.62
N MET A 39 -6.02 -5.68 -7.20
CA MET A 39 -5.87 -6.11 -8.60
C MET A 39 -6.56 -7.44 -8.88
N CYS A 40 -6.42 -8.43 -7.98
CA CYS A 40 -7.08 -9.74 -8.12
C CYS A 40 -8.60 -9.70 -7.90
N SER A 41 -9.13 -8.70 -7.20
CA SER A 41 -10.57 -8.57 -6.92
C SER A 41 -11.37 -7.96 -8.07
N ILE A 42 -10.69 -7.43 -9.09
CA ILE A 42 -11.33 -6.84 -10.26
C ILE A 42 -11.67 -7.96 -11.23
N PRO A 43 -12.96 -8.25 -11.48
CA PRO A 43 -13.33 -9.26 -12.47
C PRO A 43 -12.83 -8.83 -13.85
N SER A 44 -12.15 -9.73 -14.54
CA SER A 44 -11.74 -9.54 -15.95
C SER A 44 -12.97 -9.60 -16.90
N GLN A 45 -14.02 -8.82 -16.57
CA GLN A 45 -15.23 -8.77 -17.40
C GLN A 45 -15.18 -7.52 -18.28
N ASN A 46 -15.08 -7.76 -19.56
CA ASN A 46 -15.29 -6.83 -20.68
C ASN A 46 -14.17 -5.86 -21.08
N GLY A 47 -12.87 -6.21 -20.97
CA GLY A 47 -11.86 -5.67 -21.90
C GLY A 47 -11.66 -4.14 -21.94
N GLN A 48 -12.17 -3.38 -20.98
CA GLN A 48 -11.88 -1.95 -20.86
C GLN A 48 -10.79 -1.76 -19.81
N ALA A 49 -9.56 -1.67 -20.29
CA ALA A 49 -8.37 -1.48 -19.47
C ALA A 49 -8.39 -0.18 -18.62
N GLY A 50 -9.30 0.74 -18.88
CA GLY A 50 -9.42 2.00 -18.17
C GLY A 50 -10.04 1.91 -16.77
N ASP A 51 -11.00 1.02 -16.57
CA ASP A 51 -11.74 0.92 -15.30
C ASP A 51 -10.90 0.31 -14.18
N GLU A 52 -9.97 -0.57 -14.54
CA GLU A 52 -9.07 -1.23 -13.58
C GLU A 52 -8.04 -0.25 -13.02
N ASP A 53 -7.38 0.49 -13.90
CA ASP A 53 -6.38 1.50 -13.52
C ASP A 53 -7.00 2.62 -12.67
N GLU A 54 -8.23 3.03 -12.99
CA GLU A 54 -8.95 4.06 -12.23
C GLU A 54 -9.29 3.59 -10.80
N ARG A 55 -9.73 2.35 -10.62
CA ARG A 55 -10.05 1.79 -9.29
C ARG A 55 -8.81 1.67 -8.41
N ILE A 56 -7.69 1.24 -8.96
CA ILE A 56 -6.41 1.18 -8.24
C ILE A 56 -5.98 2.60 -7.85
N ALA A 57 -6.08 3.55 -8.77
CA ALA A 57 -5.73 4.94 -8.51
C ALA A 57 -6.61 5.57 -7.42
N LEU A 58 -7.92 5.31 -7.44
CA LEU A 58 -8.85 5.78 -6.41
C LEU A 58 -8.50 5.21 -5.03
N ALA A 59 -8.27 3.91 -4.92
CA ALA A 59 -7.91 3.27 -3.65
C ALA A 59 -6.59 3.82 -3.08
N ARG A 60 -5.57 3.99 -3.93
CA ARG A 60 -4.28 4.60 -3.58
C ARG A 60 -4.45 6.02 -3.07
N ASN A 61 -5.20 6.84 -3.80
CA ASN A 61 -5.40 8.25 -3.48
C ASN A 61 -6.23 8.42 -2.21
N GLU A 62 -7.25 7.59 -2.00
CA GLU A 62 -8.03 7.57 -0.76
C GLU A 62 -7.15 7.24 0.44
N LEU A 63 -6.33 6.19 0.34
CA LEU A 63 -5.40 5.82 1.41
C LEU A 63 -4.44 6.97 1.72
N ALA A 64 -3.76 7.52 0.72
CA ALA A 64 -2.80 8.60 0.92
C ALA A 64 -3.43 9.86 1.52
N ALA A 65 -4.63 10.24 1.08
CA ALA A 65 -5.33 11.42 1.60
C ALA A 65 -5.76 11.27 3.06
N MET A 66 -6.08 10.04 3.48
CA MET A 66 -6.57 9.75 4.82
C MET A 66 -5.47 9.70 5.88
N LEU A 67 -4.28 9.18 5.54
CA LEU A 67 -3.21 8.87 6.49
C LEU A 67 -2.82 10.06 7.39
N PRO A 68 -2.64 11.29 6.90
CA PRO A 68 -2.24 12.41 7.75
C PRO A 68 -3.26 12.81 8.82
N ALA A 69 -4.52 12.40 8.65
CA ALA A 69 -5.60 12.73 9.59
C ALA A 69 -5.84 11.65 10.65
N LEU A 70 -5.17 10.50 10.55
CA LEU A 70 -5.34 9.42 11.51
C LEU A 70 -4.56 9.70 12.80
N PRO A 71 -5.17 9.44 13.97
CA PRO A 71 -4.49 9.57 15.25
C PRO A 71 -3.52 8.43 15.51
N GLY A 72 -2.59 8.65 16.44
CA GLY A 72 -1.65 7.63 16.88
C GLY A 72 -0.44 7.48 15.96
N ARG A 73 0.18 6.30 16.02
CA ARG A 73 1.35 5.96 15.21
C ARG A 73 0.99 4.88 14.19
N LEU A 74 1.36 5.11 12.94
CA LEU A 74 1.16 4.16 11.85
C LEU A 74 2.52 3.72 11.31
N ILE A 75 2.69 2.42 11.11
CA ILE A 75 3.85 1.82 10.44
C ILE A 75 3.31 1.04 9.25
N LEU A 76 3.71 1.44 8.05
CA LEU A 76 3.28 0.81 6.81
C LEU A 76 4.48 0.11 6.18
N VAL A 77 4.35 -1.20 5.98
CA VAL A 77 5.38 -2.01 5.30
C VAL A 77 5.01 -2.14 3.83
N SER A 78 5.98 -1.95 2.97
CA SER A 78 5.82 -2.10 1.52
C SER A 78 7.08 -2.66 0.89
N ASN A 79 6.94 -3.38 -0.21
CA ASN A 79 8.09 -3.87 -0.96
C ASN A 79 8.47 -2.90 -2.07
N GLU A 80 9.80 -2.71 -2.27
CA GLU A 80 10.32 -2.03 -3.44
C GLU A 80 10.58 -3.07 -4.55
N VAL A 81 9.66 -3.15 -5.51
CA VAL A 81 9.70 -4.15 -6.59
C VAL A 81 10.32 -3.60 -7.89
N GLY A 82 10.55 -2.28 -7.95
CA GLY A 82 11.07 -1.60 -9.14
C GLY A 82 12.55 -1.86 -9.42
N MET A 83 13.32 -2.31 -8.44
CA MET A 83 14.76 -2.58 -8.56
C MET A 83 15.08 -3.93 -9.21
N GLY A 84 14.06 -4.76 -9.48
CA GLY A 84 14.23 -6.08 -10.10
C GLY A 84 14.23 -6.04 -11.62
N ILE A 85 14.38 -7.24 -12.22
CA ILE A 85 14.25 -7.42 -13.67
C ILE A 85 12.81 -7.10 -14.10
N VAL A 86 12.66 -6.42 -15.24
CA VAL A 86 11.34 -6.10 -15.80
C VAL A 86 10.58 -7.38 -16.12
N PRO A 87 9.37 -7.59 -15.56
CA PRO A 87 8.58 -8.78 -15.81
C PRO A 87 8.22 -8.95 -17.29
N ALA A 88 8.31 -10.17 -17.79
CA ALA A 88 7.88 -10.50 -19.16
C ALA A 88 6.35 -10.40 -19.32
N ALA A 89 5.59 -10.81 -18.31
CA ALA A 89 4.14 -10.75 -18.30
C ALA A 89 3.63 -9.30 -18.14
N SER A 90 2.58 -8.94 -18.88
CA SER A 90 1.98 -7.60 -18.83
C SER A 90 1.45 -7.27 -17.43
N LEU A 91 0.75 -8.20 -16.79
CA LEU A 91 0.22 -8.03 -15.43
C LEU A 91 1.34 -7.73 -14.41
N GLY A 92 2.49 -8.41 -14.54
CA GLY A 92 3.64 -8.15 -13.67
C GLY A 92 4.21 -6.73 -13.86
N ARG A 93 4.18 -6.20 -15.09
CA ARG A 93 4.61 -4.81 -15.35
C ARG A 93 3.64 -3.80 -14.76
N VAL A 94 2.34 -4.03 -14.93
CA VAL A 94 1.29 -3.17 -14.32
C VAL A 94 1.42 -3.18 -12.80
N PHE A 95 1.55 -4.37 -12.21
CA PHE A 95 1.77 -4.49 -10.75
C PHE A 95 2.98 -3.72 -10.27
N ARG A 96 4.13 -3.86 -10.95
CA ARG A 96 5.36 -3.13 -10.61
C ARG A 96 5.16 -1.62 -10.66
N ASP A 97 4.50 -1.13 -11.69
CA ASP A 97 4.30 0.29 -11.90
C ASP A 97 3.30 0.87 -10.87
N GLU A 98 2.22 0.16 -10.56
CA GLU A 98 1.27 0.56 -9.52
C GLU A 98 1.86 0.47 -8.11
N GLN A 99 2.70 -0.54 -7.82
CA GLN A 99 3.41 -0.62 -6.56
C GLN A 99 4.36 0.59 -6.38
N GLY A 100 5.07 0.98 -7.43
CA GLY A 100 5.92 2.18 -7.41
C GLY A 100 5.12 3.45 -7.17
N ARG A 101 3.97 3.62 -7.83
CA ARG A 101 3.07 4.76 -7.62
C ARG A 101 2.50 4.79 -6.20
N LEU A 102 2.14 3.62 -5.66
CA LEU A 102 1.68 3.49 -4.28
C LEU A 102 2.78 3.91 -3.29
N ASN A 103 3.99 3.37 -3.44
CA ASN A 103 5.12 3.71 -2.58
C ASN A 103 5.40 5.23 -2.59
N GLN A 104 5.39 5.87 -3.77
CA GLN A 104 5.59 7.30 -3.90
C GLN A 104 4.49 8.11 -3.20
N ALA A 105 3.22 7.73 -3.41
CA ALA A 105 2.08 8.43 -2.81
C ALA A 105 2.11 8.36 -1.28
N ILE A 106 2.43 7.19 -0.72
CA ILE A 106 2.53 6.99 0.73
C ILE A 106 3.76 7.70 1.31
N ALA A 107 4.91 7.62 0.64
CA ALA A 107 6.12 8.32 1.06
C ALA A 107 5.94 9.84 1.11
N ALA A 108 5.16 10.41 0.18
CA ALA A 108 4.88 11.85 0.14
C ALA A 108 4.18 12.33 1.41
N VAL A 109 3.27 11.54 1.98
CA VAL A 109 2.47 11.89 3.17
C VAL A 109 3.03 11.34 4.49
N SER A 110 4.05 10.49 4.44
CA SER A 110 4.71 9.94 5.63
C SER A 110 5.71 10.93 6.23
N ASP A 111 5.83 10.93 7.56
CA ASP A 111 6.82 11.74 8.27
C ASP A 111 8.24 11.17 8.10
N HIS A 112 8.35 9.84 8.04
CA HIS A 112 9.60 9.12 7.92
C HIS A 112 9.47 7.99 6.88
N VAL A 113 10.52 7.82 6.08
CA VAL A 113 10.62 6.73 5.11
C VAL A 113 11.97 6.05 5.29
N THR A 114 11.95 4.74 5.46
CA THR A 114 13.15 3.92 5.64
C THR A 114 13.17 2.79 4.61
N LEU A 115 14.26 2.68 3.87
CA LEU A 115 14.54 1.53 3.02
C LEU A 115 15.42 0.54 3.79
N VAL A 116 15.05 -0.74 3.78
CA VAL A 116 15.84 -1.79 4.42
C VAL A 116 16.54 -2.60 3.36
N VAL A 117 17.87 -2.60 3.39
CA VAL A 117 18.73 -3.35 2.46
C VAL A 117 19.64 -4.26 3.26
N ALA A 118 19.62 -5.56 2.98
CA ALA A 118 20.43 -6.57 3.69
C ALA A 118 20.26 -6.51 5.22
N GLY A 119 19.04 -6.21 5.70
CA GLY A 119 18.74 -6.06 7.13
C GLY A 119 19.18 -4.72 7.75
N LEU A 120 19.78 -3.82 6.98
CA LEU A 120 20.24 -2.52 7.46
C LEU A 120 19.27 -1.40 7.03
N PRO A 121 18.82 -0.55 7.98
CA PRO A 121 17.92 0.56 7.67
C PRO A 121 18.70 1.72 7.02
N MET A 122 18.13 2.27 5.97
CA MET A 122 18.58 3.50 5.31
C MET A 122 17.47 4.53 5.38
N VAL A 123 17.72 5.66 6.02
CA VAL A 123 16.76 6.77 6.08
C VAL A 123 16.69 7.44 4.71
N VAL A 124 15.48 7.52 4.16
CA VAL A 124 15.19 8.15 2.85
C VAL A 124 14.51 9.51 3.07
N LYS A 125 13.68 9.61 4.13
CA LYS A 125 12.99 10.84 4.52
C LYS A 125 12.88 10.94 6.04
#